data_ded3494138123229d7a13b1d5b0cf9b5
#
_entry.id   ded3494138123229d7a13b1d5b0cf9b5
#
_cell.length_a   1.000
_cell.length_b   1.000
_cell.length_c   1.000
_cell.angle_alpha   90.00
_cell.angle_beta   90.00
_cell.angle_gamma   90.00
#
_symmetry.space_group_name_H-M   'P 1'
#
loop_
_entity.id
_entity.type
_entity.pdbx_description
1 polymer ?
#
loop_
_entity_poly.entity_id
_entity_poly.type
_entity_poly.pdbx_seq_one_letter_code
_entity_poly.pdbx_strand_id
1 'polypeptide(L)'
;MTILNPKDFEASLQDRVNTKLNYLANNSNQIDESIAYALSNPGKRVRPLLVYLVGDALNIPKDNLDSIALASEIIHTYSLVHDDLPCMDDDDLRRGAPTLHKKYSESTAVLAGDAMQSLAIQIILEDHNLSSEIKVMITKFLMETIGNQGMILGQALDIEFEEQQVSKDQIIHMNHLKTGLLIEFCVLAPVLIANTRNEDWEQIASNVGISFQLIDDLLDLQESEENLGKATNKDQIKNKKSVPLVLDISETLEEINKYQAK
;
A
#
# COMPACT_ATOMS: atom_id res chain seq x y z
N MET A 1 -32.59 5.07 -1.84
CA MET A 1 -31.21 4.61 -1.88
C MET A 1 -31.23 3.10 -1.94
N THR A 2 -30.80 2.50 -3.03
CA THR A 2 -30.62 1.05 -3.13
C THR A 2 -29.36 0.72 -2.35
N ILE A 3 -29.49 0.03 -1.22
CA ILE A 3 -28.35 -0.45 -0.45
C ILE A 3 -27.68 -1.51 -1.32
N LEU A 4 -26.56 -1.18 -1.95
CA LEU A 4 -25.74 -2.16 -2.67
C LEU A 4 -25.23 -3.19 -1.67
N ASN A 5 -25.23 -4.47 -2.08
CA ASN A 5 -24.53 -5.51 -1.33
C ASN A 5 -23.05 -5.07 -1.16
N PRO A 6 -22.43 -5.25 0.01
CA PRO A 6 -21.04 -4.86 0.22
C PRO A 6 -20.07 -5.39 -0.85
N LYS A 7 -20.26 -6.62 -1.32
CA LYS A 7 -19.44 -7.20 -2.41
C LYS A 7 -19.62 -6.49 -3.75
N ASP A 8 -20.87 -6.09 -4.08
CA ASP A 8 -21.16 -5.37 -5.33
C ASP A 8 -20.59 -3.94 -5.28
N PHE A 9 -20.60 -3.32 -4.10
CA PHE A 9 -19.99 -2.02 -3.85
C PHE A 9 -18.48 -2.08 -4.03
N GLU A 10 -17.82 -3.04 -3.39
CA GLU A 10 -16.39 -3.30 -3.52
C GLU A 10 -16.00 -3.53 -4.99
N ALA A 11 -16.68 -4.43 -5.68
CA ALA A 11 -16.42 -4.74 -7.08
C ALA A 11 -16.55 -3.51 -7.99
N SER A 12 -17.55 -2.66 -7.74
CA SER A 12 -17.75 -1.42 -8.51
C SER A 12 -16.62 -0.41 -8.31
N LEU A 13 -16.05 -0.34 -7.10
CA LEU A 13 -14.92 0.54 -6.80
C LEU A 13 -13.63 0.00 -7.39
N GLN A 14 -13.39 -1.31 -7.31
CA GLN A 14 -12.24 -1.96 -7.94
C GLN A 14 -12.24 -1.74 -9.46
N ASP A 15 -13.40 -1.90 -10.12
CA ASP A 15 -13.56 -1.64 -11.56
C ASP A 15 -13.26 -0.17 -11.90
N ARG A 16 -13.79 0.78 -11.10
CA ARG A 16 -13.47 2.22 -11.25
C ARG A 16 -11.97 2.48 -11.19
N VAL A 17 -11.28 1.93 -10.19
CA VAL A 17 -9.83 2.09 -10.02
C VAL A 17 -9.09 1.49 -11.21
N ASN A 18 -9.38 0.24 -11.56
CA ASN A 18 -8.70 -0.46 -12.66
C ASN A 18 -8.91 0.26 -14.00
N THR A 19 -10.11 0.74 -14.28
CA THR A 19 -10.41 1.51 -15.50
C THR A 19 -9.57 2.77 -15.57
N LYS A 20 -9.45 3.52 -14.47
CA LYS A 20 -8.68 4.75 -14.42
C LYS A 20 -7.17 4.51 -14.47
N LEU A 21 -6.65 3.48 -13.79
CA LEU A 21 -5.24 3.09 -13.88
C LEU A 21 -4.86 2.68 -15.31
N ASN A 22 -5.72 1.93 -16.00
CA ASN A 22 -5.51 1.56 -17.40
C ASN A 22 -5.50 2.79 -18.34
N TYR A 23 -6.27 3.82 -18.03
CA TYR A 23 -6.27 5.06 -18.79
C TYR A 23 -4.98 5.89 -18.62
N LEU A 24 -4.37 5.85 -17.43
CA LEU A 24 -3.09 6.50 -17.14
C LEU A 24 -1.91 5.82 -17.85
N ALA A 25 -2.06 4.56 -18.20
CA ALA A 25 -1.06 3.75 -18.88
C ALA A 25 -0.97 4.14 -20.37
N ASN A 26 -0.34 5.26 -20.67
CA ASN A 26 -0.14 5.76 -22.04
C ASN A 26 1.13 5.12 -22.62
N ASN A 27 0.99 4.07 -23.44
CA ASN A 27 2.10 3.27 -24.00
C ASN A 27 2.89 4.03 -25.08
N SER A 28 3.45 5.19 -24.75
CA SER A 28 4.19 6.02 -25.70
C SER A 28 5.70 5.72 -25.74
N ASN A 29 6.23 5.07 -24.69
CA ASN A 29 7.62 4.66 -24.57
C ASN A 29 7.76 3.47 -23.63
N GLN A 30 8.97 2.90 -23.52
CA GLN A 30 9.24 1.71 -22.71
C GLN A 30 8.95 1.91 -21.21
N ILE A 31 9.13 3.11 -20.67
CA ILE A 31 8.80 3.39 -19.25
C ILE A 31 7.28 3.37 -19.07
N ASP A 32 6.52 4.01 -19.95
CA ASP A 32 5.05 3.97 -19.90
C ASP A 32 4.52 2.53 -20.01
N GLU A 33 5.07 1.72 -20.91
CA GLU A 33 4.72 0.30 -21.05
C GLU A 33 5.01 -0.49 -19.76
N SER A 34 6.14 -0.19 -19.11
CA SER A 34 6.54 -0.87 -17.89
C SER A 34 5.66 -0.46 -16.71
N ILE A 35 5.28 0.81 -16.60
CA ILE A 35 4.31 1.31 -15.61
C ILE A 35 2.93 0.68 -15.84
N ALA A 36 2.47 0.66 -17.10
CA ALA A 36 1.22 0.01 -17.47
C ALA A 36 1.18 -1.45 -17.04
N TYR A 37 2.27 -2.18 -17.29
CA TYR A 37 2.40 -3.56 -16.86
C TYR A 37 2.32 -3.70 -15.33
N ALA A 38 3.04 -2.88 -14.58
CA ALA A 38 3.03 -2.93 -13.12
C ALA A 38 1.63 -2.63 -12.53
N LEU A 39 0.96 -1.60 -13.05
CA LEU A 39 -0.37 -1.17 -12.60
C LEU A 39 -1.50 -2.16 -13.00
N SER A 40 -1.34 -2.87 -14.13
CA SER A 40 -2.32 -3.85 -14.62
C SER A 40 -2.33 -5.16 -13.84
N ASN A 41 -1.30 -5.44 -13.04
CA ASN A 41 -1.25 -6.65 -12.24
C ASN A 41 -2.44 -6.69 -11.25
N PRO A 42 -3.17 -7.82 -11.19
CA PRO A 42 -4.35 -7.94 -10.36
C PRO A 42 -4.00 -7.75 -8.88
N GLY A 43 -4.89 -7.09 -8.12
CA GLY A 43 -4.71 -6.85 -6.69
C GLY A 43 -6.03 -6.54 -6.01
N LYS A 44 -6.08 -6.70 -4.69
CA LYS A 44 -7.28 -6.41 -3.87
C LYS A 44 -7.64 -4.92 -3.85
N ARG A 45 -6.75 -4.02 -4.29
CA ARG A 45 -6.94 -2.55 -4.31
C ARG A 45 -7.42 -1.98 -2.96
N VAL A 46 -6.91 -2.51 -1.86
CA VAL A 46 -7.34 -2.15 -0.50
C VAL A 46 -7.16 -0.65 -0.22
N ARG A 47 -6.03 -0.08 -0.63
CA ARG A 47 -5.73 1.34 -0.40
C ARG A 47 -6.72 2.29 -1.09
N PRO A 48 -6.97 2.17 -2.40
CA PRO A 48 -8.04 2.92 -3.06
C PRO A 48 -9.42 2.69 -2.44
N LEU A 49 -9.73 1.45 -2.05
CA LEU A 49 -11.02 1.13 -1.43
C LEU A 49 -11.21 1.88 -0.11
N LEU A 50 -10.17 1.97 0.74
CA LEU A 50 -10.21 2.74 1.97
C LEU A 50 -10.51 4.23 1.71
N VAL A 51 -9.86 4.84 0.71
CA VAL A 51 -10.13 6.23 0.30
C VAL A 51 -11.61 6.43 -0.02
N TYR A 52 -12.20 5.55 -0.82
CA TYR A 52 -13.61 5.66 -1.18
C TYR A 52 -14.56 5.34 -0.03
N LEU A 53 -14.25 4.37 0.83
CA LEU A 53 -15.09 4.01 1.98
C LEU A 53 -15.17 5.17 2.98
N VAL A 54 -14.04 5.78 3.31
CA VAL A 54 -14.02 6.96 4.20
C VAL A 54 -14.71 8.14 3.53
N GLY A 55 -14.46 8.36 2.23
CA GLY A 55 -15.14 9.41 1.48
C GLY A 55 -16.66 9.23 1.41
N ASP A 56 -17.14 7.99 1.26
CA ASP A 56 -18.58 7.69 1.29
C ASP A 56 -19.20 8.00 2.66
N ALA A 57 -18.51 7.60 3.75
CA ALA A 57 -18.92 7.94 5.12
C ALA A 57 -18.97 9.46 5.39
N LEU A 58 -18.13 10.24 4.70
CA LEU A 58 -18.08 11.69 4.78
C LEU A 58 -18.93 12.40 3.71
N ASN A 59 -19.69 11.64 2.89
CA ASN A 59 -20.49 12.13 1.77
C ASN A 59 -19.69 12.93 0.72
N ILE A 60 -18.43 12.57 0.48
CA ILE A 60 -17.60 13.18 -0.54
C ILE A 60 -17.89 12.53 -1.91
N PRO A 61 -18.13 13.31 -2.98
CA PRO A 61 -18.29 12.74 -4.32
C PRO A 61 -17.04 11.93 -4.73
N LYS A 62 -17.26 10.76 -5.35
CA LYS A 62 -16.16 9.86 -5.75
C LYS A 62 -15.16 10.53 -6.69
N ASP A 63 -15.62 11.44 -7.56
CA ASP A 63 -14.74 12.17 -8.48
C ASP A 63 -13.71 13.06 -7.76
N ASN A 64 -14.02 13.53 -6.54
CA ASN A 64 -13.09 14.29 -5.70
C ASN A 64 -12.06 13.39 -4.96
N LEU A 65 -12.21 12.08 -5.05
CA LEU A 65 -11.37 11.07 -4.40
C LEU A 65 -10.49 10.31 -5.37
N ASP A 66 -10.81 10.36 -6.68
CA ASP A 66 -10.16 9.54 -7.69
C ASP A 66 -8.64 9.73 -7.73
N SER A 67 -8.17 10.98 -7.76
CA SER A 67 -6.74 11.26 -7.82
C SER A 67 -5.99 10.73 -6.61
N ILE A 68 -6.59 10.79 -5.42
CA ILE A 68 -6.01 10.30 -4.17
C ILE A 68 -6.00 8.77 -4.14
N ALA A 69 -7.10 8.15 -4.53
CA ALA A 69 -7.21 6.69 -4.62
C ALA A 69 -6.18 6.12 -5.62
N LEU A 70 -6.04 6.75 -6.79
CA LEU A 70 -5.06 6.36 -7.79
C LEU A 70 -3.62 6.58 -7.30
N ALA A 71 -3.34 7.75 -6.69
CA ALA A 71 -2.02 8.05 -6.15
C ALA A 71 -1.59 7.01 -5.11
N SER A 72 -2.48 6.62 -4.20
CA SER A 72 -2.18 5.62 -3.17
C SER A 72 -1.81 4.25 -3.77
N GLU A 73 -2.47 3.83 -4.84
CA GLU A 73 -2.18 2.56 -5.51
C GLU A 73 -0.91 2.65 -6.37
N ILE A 74 -0.65 3.79 -7.03
CA ILE A 74 0.59 4.02 -7.78
C ILE A 74 1.79 4.00 -6.84
N ILE A 75 1.70 4.68 -5.69
CA ILE A 75 2.73 4.66 -4.65
C ILE A 75 2.97 3.23 -4.13
N HIS A 76 1.91 2.50 -3.83
CA HIS A 76 2.05 1.09 -3.44
C HIS A 76 2.70 0.24 -4.53
N THR A 77 2.35 0.47 -5.79
CA THR A 77 2.90 -0.31 -6.90
C THR A 77 4.38 -0.01 -7.11
N TYR A 78 4.80 1.26 -7.02
CA TYR A 78 6.22 1.57 -7.14
C TYR A 78 7.05 0.93 -6.03
N SER A 79 6.54 0.93 -4.78
CA SER A 79 7.26 0.31 -3.68
C SER A 79 7.48 -1.19 -3.93
N LEU A 80 6.45 -1.90 -4.43
CA LEU A 80 6.58 -3.31 -4.81
C LEU A 80 7.59 -3.51 -5.95
N VAL A 81 7.61 -2.62 -6.96
CA VAL A 81 8.57 -2.71 -8.08
C VAL A 81 10.01 -2.56 -7.59
N HIS A 82 10.26 -1.66 -6.63
CA HIS A 82 11.58 -1.50 -6.04
C HIS A 82 11.93 -2.62 -5.07
N ASP A 83 10.97 -3.08 -4.26
CA ASP A 83 11.17 -4.21 -3.34
C ASP A 83 11.55 -5.50 -4.09
N ASP A 84 11.01 -5.72 -5.29
CA ASP A 84 11.30 -6.90 -6.11
C ASP A 84 12.73 -6.92 -6.70
N LEU A 85 13.48 -5.80 -6.67
CA LEU A 85 14.81 -5.72 -7.28
C LEU A 85 15.82 -6.69 -6.65
N PRO A 86 16.87 -7.14 -7.40
CA PRO A 86 17.89 -8.05 -6.87
C PRO A 86 18.67 -7.53 -5.67
N CYS A 87 18.75 -6.20 -5.49
CA CYS A 87 19.40 -5.57 -4.33
C CYS A 87 18.45 -5.42 -3.12
N MET A 88 17.23 -5.88 -3.25
CA MET A 88 16.17 -5.83 -2.24
C MET A 88 15.67 -7.26 -1.96
N ASP A 89 14.42 -7.58 -2.29
CA ASP A 89 13.82 -8.89 -2.05
C ASP A 89 14.25 -9.96 -3.07
N ASP A 90 14.75 -9.59 -4.24
CA ASP A 90 15.12 -10.47 -5.38
C ASP A 90 14.02 -11.45 -5.75
N ASP A 91 12.79 -10.94 -5.92
CA ASP A 91 11.64 -11.75 -6.27
C ASP A 91 11.48 -11.88 -7.78
N ASP A 92 11.34 -13.12 -8.27
CA ASP A 92 11.12 -13.40 -9.69
C ASP A 92 9.68 -13.19 -10.14
N LEU A 93 8.73 -13.41 -9.24
CA LEU A 93 7.30 -13.36 -9.50
C LEU A 93 6.56 -12.50 -8.47
N ARG A 94 5.60 -11.71 -8.95
CA ARG A 94 4.66 -10.96 -8.12
C ARG A 94 3.23 -11.21 -8.59
N ARG A 95 2.37 -11.73 -7.71
CA ARG A 95 0.97 -12.07 -8.04
C ARG A 95 0.85 -13.02 -9.25
N GLY A 96 1.79 -13.95 -9.39
CA GLY A 96 1.82 -14.96 -10.45
C GLY A 96 2.37 -14.46 -11.81
N ALA A 97 2.77 -13.19 -11.92
CA ALA A 97 3.40 -12.61 -13.11
C ALA A 97 4.89 -12.30 -12.85
N PRO A 98 5.76 -12.33 -13.87
CA PRO A 98 7.15 -11.90 -13.72
C PRO A 98 7.26 -10.48 -13.15
N THR A 99 8.19 -10.28 -12.21
CA THR A 99 8.50 -8.94 -11.69
C THR A 99 9.05 -8.03 -12.78
N LEU A 100 9.01 -6.72 -12.56
CA LEU A 100 9.33 -5.76 -13.62
C LEU A 100 10.77 -5.89 -14.11
N HIS A 101 11.72 -6.12 -13.19
CA HIS A 101 13.12 -6.31 -13.53
C HIS A 101 13.40 -7.61 -14.31
N LYS A 102 12.60 -8.65 -14.09
CA LYS A 102 12.68 -9.91 -14.88
C LYS A 102 12.05 -9.77 -16.25
N LYS A 103 10.96 -9.01 -16.38
CA LYS A 103 10.27 -8.83 -17.67
C LYS A 103 10.99 -7.85 -18.59
N TYR A 104 11.59 -6.79 -18.04
CA TYR A 104 12.29 -5.75 -18.81
C TYR A 104 13.78 -5.74 -18.45
N SER A 105 14.17 -4.96 -17.44
CA SER A 105 15.53 -4.91 -16.89
C SER A 105 15.50 -4.24 -15.50
N GLU A 106 16.56 -4.39 -14.72
CA GLU A 106 16.72 -3.70 -13.43
C GLU A 106 16.66 -2.18 -13.60
N SER A 107 17.37 -1.63 -14.61
CA SER A 107 17.33 -0.19 -14.87
C SER A 107 15.95 0.31 -15.24
N THR A 108 15.18 -0.47 -16.02
CA THR A 108 13.79 -0.11 -16.34
C THR A 108 12.92 -0.13 -15.09
N ALA A 109 13.10 -1.11 -14.21
CA ALA A 109 12.35 -1.19 -12.95
C ALA A 109 12.64 -0.01 -12.02
N VAL A 110 13.91 0.38 -11.85
CA VAL A 110 14.29 1.58 -11.08
C VAL A 110 13.62 2.82 -11.65
N LEU A 111 13.78 3.07 -12.96
CA LEU A 111 13.23 4.27 -13.61
C LEU A 111 11.70 4.29 -13.62
N ALA A 112 11.04 3.14 -13.74
CA ALA A 112 9.59 3.04 -13.66
C ALA A 112 9.08 3.38 -12.24
N GLY A 113 9.76 2.93 -11.21
CA GLY A 113 9.44 3.29 -9.83
C GLY A 113 9.59 4.79 -9.58
N ASP A 114 10.70 5.40 -10.03
CA ASP A 114 10.93 6.85 -9.93
C ASP A 114 9.83 7.66 -10.66
N ALA A 115 9.47 7.21 -11.87
CA ALA A 115 8.43 7.85 -12.67
C ALA A 115 7.04 7.71 -12.02
N MET A 116 6.73 6.58 -11.39
CA MET A 116 5.47 6.37 -10.68
C MET A 116 5.32 7.30 -9.47
N GLN A 117 6.39 7.62 -8.72
CA GLN A 117 6.32 8.63 -7.65
C GLN A 117 5.93 10.00 -8.20
N SER A 118 6.56 10.42 -9.30
CA SER A 118 6.23 11.67 -9.98
C SER A 118 4.80 11.68 -10.51
N LEU A 119 4.34 10.58 -11.11
CA LEU A 119 2.98 10.41 -11.63
C LEU A 119 1.94 10.53 -10.50
N ALA A 120 2.17 9.93 -9.34
CA ALA A 120 1.25 10.03 -8.20
C ALA A 120 1.05 11.48 -7.72
N ILE A 121 2.11 12.29 -7.73
CA ILE A 121 2.02 13.71 -7.42
C ILE A 121 1.27 14.46 -8.52
N GLN A 122 1.62 14.20 -9.77
CA GLN A 122 1.04 14.88 -10.93
C GLN A 122 -0.48 14.72 -10.97
N ILE A 123 -1.01 13.50 -10.79
CA ILE A 123 -2.46 13.28 -10.87
C ILE A 123 -3.23 14.03 -9.75
N ILE A 124 -2.65 14.22 -8.56
CA ILE A 124 -3.26 15.02 -7.49
C ILE A 124 -3.26 16.51 -7.89
N LEU A 125 -2.14 17.01 -8.40
CA LEU A 125 -2.00 18.42 -8.75
C LEU A 125 -2.83 18.82 -9.97
N GLU A 126 -3.07 17.90 -10.90
CA GLU A 126 -3.89 18.10 -12.09
C GLU A 126 -5.40 17.89 -11.86
N ASP A 127 -5.81 17.38 -10.69
CA ASP A 127 -7.23 17.12 -10.42
C ASP A 127 -8.04 18.43 -10.39
N HIS A 128 -8.99 18.56 -11.30
CA HIS A 128 -9.84 19.74 -11.42
C HIS A 128 -10.98 19.79 -10.38
N ASN A 129 -11.25 18.69 -9.67
CA ASN A 129 -12.29 18.62 -8.64
C ASN A 129 -11.79 19.09 -7.27
N LEU A 130 -10.47 19.27 -7.09
CA LEU A 130 -9.86 19.72 -5.84
C LEU A 130 -9.40 21.18 -5.93
N SER A 131 -9.56 21.94 -4.86
CA SER A 131 -8.99 23.28 -4.76
C SER A 131 -7.46 23.23 -4.69
N SER A 132 -6.79 24.32 -5.11
CA SER A 132 -5.32 24.40 -5.05
C SER A 132 -4.78 24.19 -3.64
N GLU A 133 -5.49 24.67 -2.62
CA GLU A 133 -5.12 24.50 -1.22
C GLU A 133 -5.14 23.03 -0.80
N ILE A 134 -6.22 22.31 -1.14
CA ILE A 134 -6.37 20.87 -0.87
C ILE A 134 -5.29 20.08 -1.60
N LYS A 135 -5.03 20.38 -2.87
CA LYS A 135 -3.96 19.72 -3.64
C LYS A 135 -2.60 19.82 -2.95
N VAL A 136 -2.22 21.04 -2.53
CA VAL A 136 -0.96 21.27 -1.82
C VAL A 136 -0.91 20.51 -0.50
N MET A 137 -2.00 20.55 0.27
CA MET A 137 -2.08 19.85 1.56
C MET A 137 -1.98 18.33 1.41
N ILE A 138 -2.73 17.75 0.48
CA ILE A 138 -2.71 16.29 0.21
C ILE A 138 -1.34 15.85 -0.35
N THR A 139 -0.76 16.63 -1.29
CA THR A 139 0.56 16.32 -1.84
C THR A 139 1.63 16.38 -0.76
N LYS A 140 1.60 17.40 0.12
CA LYS A 140 2.53 17.48 1.24
C LYS A 140 2.39 16.28 2.16
N PHE A 141 1.17 15.91 2.54
CA PHE A 141 0.91 14.75 3.39
C PHE A 141 1.41 13.45 2.74
N LEU A 142 1.16 13.25 1.44
CA LEU A 142 1.68 12.09 0.71
C LEU A 142 3.21 12.03 0.74
N MET A 143 3.89 13.16 0.50
CA MET A 143 5.35 13.23 0.52
C MET A 143 5.95 12.94 1.90
N GLU A 144 5.32 13.42 2.98
CA GLU A 144 5.71 13.08 4.35
C GLU A 144 5.52 11.58 4.62
N THR A 145 4.41 11.00 4.17
CA THR A 145 4.08 9.58 4.30
C THR A 145 5.12 8.68 3.64
N ILE A 146 5.54 8.99 2.42
CA ILE A 146 6.42 8.12 1.64
C ILE A 146 7.91 8.45 1.75
N GLY A 147 8.23 9.58 2.36
CA GLY A 147 9.58 10.15 2.38
C GLY A 147 10.56 9.43 3.31
N ASN A 148 11.69 10.12 3.54
CA ASN A 148 12.82 9.63 4.34
C ASN A 148 12.55 9.52 5.85
N GLN A 149 11.40 9.92 6.33
CA GLN A 149 10.91 9.70 7.70
C GLN A 149 9.65 8.83 7.73
N GLY A 150 9.21 8.33 6.57
CA GLY A 150 8.03 7.50 6.38
C GLY A 150 8.37 6.14 5.76
N MET A 151 7.69 5.80 4.68
CA MET A 151 7.77 4.48 4.04
C MET A 151 9.20 4.08 3.64
N ILE A 152 10.02 5.01 3.13
CA ILE A 152 11.42 4.73 2.77
C ILE A 152 12.24 4.37 4.01
N LEU A 153 12.03 5.06 5.14
CA LEU A 153 12.69 4.69 6.41
C LEU A 153 12.23 3.30 6.87
N GLY A 154 10.92 3.01 6.77
CA GLY A 154 10.39 1.70 7.10
C GLY A 154 11.05 0.58 6.30
N GLN A 155 11.24 0.79 5.00
CA GLN A 155 11.93 -0.16 4.12
C GLN A 155 13.42 -0.31 4.49
N ALA A 156 14.10 0.78 4.83
CA ALA A 156 15.50 0.72 5.26
C ALA A 156 15.66 -0.06 6.57
N LEU A 157 14.74 0.14 7.53
CA LEU A 157 14.71 -0.63 8.78
C LEU A 157 14.40 -2.12 8.55
N ASP A 158 13.52 -2.45 7.62
CA ASP A 158 13.20 -3.84 7.27
C ASP A 158 14.45 -4.60 6.83
N ILE A 159 15.25 -4.00 5.94
CA ILE A 159 16.53 -4.57 5.48
C ILE A 159 17.55 -4.64 6.64
N GLU A 160 17.67 -3.58 7.44
CA GLU A 160 18.62 -3.54 8.55
C GLU A 160 18.30 -4.63 9.60
N PHE A 161 17.01 -4.90 9.84
CA PHE A 161 16.56 -5.85 10.85
C PHE A 161 16.73 -7.32 10.44
N GLU A 162 16.97 -7.63 9.17
CA GLU A 162 17.23 -9.01 8.73
C GLU A 162 18.41 -9.65 9.50
N GLU A 163 19.46 -8.86 9.80
CA GLU A 163 20.68 -9.33 10.44
C GLU A 163 20.72 -9.05 11.95
N GLN A 164 19.66 -8.45 12.53
CA GLN A 164 19.63 -8.04 13.93
C GLN A 164 18.61 -8.81 14.76
N GLN A 165 18.87 -8.87 16.08
CA GLN A 165 17.83 -9.23 17.04
C GLN A 165 17.02 -7.97 17.39
N VAL A 166 15.74 -7.96 17.09
CA VAL A 166 14.86 -6.82 17.28
C VAL A 166 13.72 -7.15 18.24
N SER A 167 13.28 -6.12 18.97
CA SER A 167 12.11 -6.23 19.85
C SER A 167 10.81 -6.14 19.05
N LYS A 168 9.71 -6.59 19.65
CA LYS A 168 8.36 -6.42 19.13
C LYS A 168 8.07 -4.96 18.76
N ASP A 169 8.41 -4.02 19.65
CA ASP A 169 8.11 -2.59 19.42
C ASP A 169 8.88 -2.03 18.23
N GLN A 170 10.11 -2.50 17.97
CA GLN A 170 10.87 -2.13 16.79
C GLN A 170 10.23 -2.67 15.51
N ILE A 171 9.71 -3.90 15.52
CA ILE A 171 9.00 -4.48 14.37
C ILE A 171 7.69 -3.72 14.11
N ILE A 172 6.90 -3.44 15.16
CA ILE A 172 5.67 -2.66 15.01
C ILE A 172 5.96 -1.27 14.45
N HIS A 173 7.01 -0.61 14.92
CA HIS A 173 7.42 0.71 14.42
C HIS A 173 7.86 0.64 12.94
N MET A 174 8.68 -0.32 12.57
CA MET A 174 9.09 -0.55 11.19
C MET A 174 7.88 -0.81 10.28
N ASN A 175 6.98 -1.70 10.69
CA ASN A 175 5.74 -2.02 9.97
C ASN A 175 4.81 -0.80 9.83
N HIS A 176 4.70 0.02 10.89
CA HIS A 176 3.95 1.27 10.84
C HIS A 176 4.52 2.22 9.78
N LEU A 177 5.83 2.40 9.74
CA LEU A 177 6.48 3.25 8.74
C LEU A 177 6.35 2.68 7.33
N LYS A 178 6.68 1.38 7.13
CA LYS A 178 6.72 0.74 5.82
C LYS A 178 5.33 0.63 5.17
N THR A 179 4.33 0.29 5.96
CA THR A 179 2.97 -0.04 5.46
C THR A 179 1.89 0.84 6.08
N GLY A 180 1.93 1.04 7.40
CA GLY A 180 0.89 1.71 8.18
C GLY A 180 0.64 3.15 7.72
N LEU A 181 1.68 3.95 7.52
CA LEU A 181 1.55 5.34 7.12
C LEU A 181 0.80 5.54 5.80
N LEU A 182 1.00 4.66 4.80
CA LEU A 182 0.26 4.75 3.54
C LEU A 182 -1.22 4.34 3.71
N ILE A 183 -1.52 3.44 4.64
CA ILE A 183 -2.91 3.13 5.04
C ILE A 183 -3.53 4.33 5.77
N GLU A 184 -2.81 4.95 6.70
CA GLU A 184 -3.25 6.18 7.38
C GLU A 184 -3.53 7.31 6.40
N PHE A 185 -2.66 7.49 5.40
CA PHE A 185 -2.90 8.44 4.31
C PHE A 185 -4.24 8.15 3.61
N CYS A 186 -4.55 6.89 3.31
CA CYS A 186 -5.82 6.53 2.65
C CYS A 186 -7.06 6.85 3.49
N VAL A 187 -6.94 6.80 4.81
CA VAL A 187 -8.02 7.17 5.74
C VAL A 187 -8.10 8.69 5.93
N LEU A 188 -6.96 9.35 6.16
CA LEU A 188 -6.94 10.77 6.54
C LEU A 188 -7.04 11.74 5.36
N ALA A 189 -6.67 11.34 4.13
CA ALA A 189 -6.78 12.23 2.99
C ALA A 189 -8.23 12.65 2.68
N PRO A 190 -9.25 11.76 2.67
CA PRO A 190 -10.66 12.17 2.58
C PRO A 190 -11.10 13.05 3.76
N VAL A 191 -10.62 12.77 4.96
CA VAL A 191 -10.93 13.58 6.16
C VAL A 191 -10.41 15.02 6.04
N LEU A 192 -9.23 15.19 5.41
CA LEU A 192 -8.68 16.51 5.10
C LEU A 192 -9.53 17.26 4.06
N ILE A 193 -10.02 16.57 3.02
CA ILE A 193 -10.96 17.15 2.03
C ILE A 193 -12.24 17.64 2.72
N ALA A 194 -12.79 16.84 3.61
CA ALA A 194 -14.00 17.20 4.37
C ALA A 194 -13.76 18.27 5.44
N ASN A 195 -12.50 18.63 5.72
CA ASN A 195 -12.11 19.54 6.80
C ASN A 195 -12.65 19.11 8.18
N THR A 196 -12.62 17.80 8.46
CA THR A 196 -13.16 17.18 9.69
C THR A 196 -12.08 16.47 10.52
N ARG A 197 -10.80 16.75 10.27
CA ARG A 197 -9.68 16.11 10.98
C ARG A 197 -9.74 16.40 12.48
N ASN A 198 -9.69 15.35 13.29
CA ASN A 198 -9.66 15.38 14.74
C ASN A 198 -8.91 14.14 15.28
N GLU A 199 -8.75 14.06 16.60
CA GLU A 199 -8.05 12.97 17.28
C GLU A 199 -8.70 11.60 17.03
N ASP A 200 -10.03 11.52 16.90
CA ASP A 200 -10.73 10.25 16.63
C ASP A 200 -10.35 9.68 15.27
N TRP A 201 -10.31 10.54 14.22
CA TRP A 201 -9.88 10.12 12.90
C TRP A 201 -8.41 9.69 12.85
N GLU A 202 -7.54 10.37 13.58
CA GLU A 202 -6.12 9.98 13.70
C GLU A 202 -5.97 8.64 14.40
N GLN A 203 -6.74 8.40 15.45
CA GLN A 203 -6.74 7.11 16.15
C GLN A 203 -7.28 5.98 15.26
N ILE A 204 -8.38 6.21 14.53
CA ILE A 204 -8.94 5.25 13.58
C ILE A 204 -7.90 4.90 12.51
N ALA A 205 -7.27 5.91 11.91
CA ALA A 205 -6.27 5.70 10.86
C ALA A 205 -5.10 4.86 11.36
N SER A 206 -4.54 5.19 12.52
CA SER A 206 -3.45 4.45 13.15
C SER A 206 -3.85 3.00 13.49
N ASN A 207 -5.02 2.80 14.08
CA ASN A 207 -5.52 1.46 14.40
C ASN A 207 -5.71 0.60 13.14
N VAL A 208 -6.24 1.16 12.05
CA VAL A 208 -6.41 0.46 10.77
C VAL A 208 -5.04 0.10 10.18
N GLY A 209 -4.08 1.03 10.18
CA GLY A 209 -2.72 0.80 9.67
C GLY A 209 -2.00 -0.34 10.39
N ILE A 210 -2.01 -0.33 11.72
CA ILE A 210 -1.38 -1.37 12.55
C ILE A 210 -2.09 -2.71 12.37
N SER A 211 -3.44 -2.73 12.47
CA SER A 211 -4.21 -3.97 12.31
C SER A 211 -4.02 -4.60 10.94
N PHE A 212 -3.94 -3.78 9.87
CA PHE A 212 -3.71 -4.26 8.52
C PHE A 212 -2.42 -5.08 8.43
N GLN A 213 -1.32 -4.54 8.95
CA GLN A 213 -0.04 -5.23 8.89
C GLN A 213 0.01 -6.49 9.75
N LEU A 214 -0.54 -6.43 10.97
CA LEU A 214 -0.59 -7.62 11.84
C LEU A 214 -1.40 -8.77 11.21
N ILE A 215 -2.49 -8.42 10.50
CA ILE A 215 -3.30 -9.42 9.77
C ILE A 215 -2.53 -9.96 8.56
N ASP A 216 -1.83 -9.12 7.82
CA ASP A 216 -1.03 -9.51 6.66
C ASP A 216 0.08 -10.47 7.10
N ASP A 217 0.82 -10.14 8.16
CA ASP A 217 1.86 -10.99 8.78
C ASP A 217 1.31 -12.37 9.20
N LEU A 218 0.08 -12.43 9.76
CA LEU A 218 -0.56 -13.69 10.14
C LEU A 218 -0.96 -14.54 8.93
N LEU A 219 -1.48 -13.91 7.88
CA LEU A 219 -1.87 -14.60 6.66
C LEU A 219 -0.65 -15.20 5.95
N ASP A 220 0.45 -14.45 5.87
CA ASP A 220 1.71 -14.92 5.29
C ASP A 220 2.27 -16.13 6.06
N LEU A 221 2.16 -16.13 7.39
CA LEU A 221 2.58 -17.26 8.21
C LEU A 221 1.72 -18.51 7.94
N GLN A 222 0.38 -18.36 7.82
CA GLN A 222 -0.52 -19.47 7.53
C GLN A 222 -0.30 -20.05 6.13
N GLU A 223 -0.12 -19.19 5.13
CA GLU A 223 0.19 -19.64 3.76
C GLU A 223 1.53 -20.37 3.69
N SER A 224 2.54 -19.93 4.46
CA SER A 224 3.83 -20.61 4.53
C SER A 224 3.72 -21.99 5.20
N GLU A 225 2.92 -22.16 6.25
CA GLU A 225 2.67 -23.45 6.92
C GLU A 225 1.93 -24.43 5.98
N GLU A 226 0.92 -23.97 5.24
CA GLU A 226 0.21 -24.80 4.24
C GLU A 226 1.13 -25.25 3.07
N ASN A 227 2.05 -24.38 2.66
CA ASN A 227 3.02 -24.66 1.61
C ASN A 227 4.15 -25.59 2.06
N LEU A 228 4.62 -25.49 3.32
CA LEU A 228 5.59 -26.43 3.92
C LEU A 228 5.09 -27.88 3.92
N GLY A 229 3.76 -28.10 3.90
CA GLY A 229 3.16 -29.42 3.67
C GLY A 229 3.23 -29.92 2.23
N LYS A 230 3.64 -29.10 1.25
CA LYS A 230 3.60 -29.40 -0.19
C LYS A 230 4.93 -29.23 -0.94
N ALA A 231 5.95 -28.63 -0.38
CA ALA A 231 7.16 -28.23 -1.11
C ALA A 231 8.43 -28.91 -0.60
N THR A 232 9.02 -29.68 -1.46
CA THR A 232 10.45 -30.00 -1.45
C THR A 232 11.21 -28.91 -2.19
N ASN A 233 12.14 -28.23 -1.51
CA ASN A 233 13.35 -27.62 -2.09
C ASN A 233 13.31 -26.20 -2.71
N LYS A 234 12.60 -25.19 -2.20
CA LYS A 234 12.94 -23.81 -2.69
C LYS A 234 12.67 -22.64 -1.75
N ASP A 235 12.35 -22.79 -0.51
CA ASP A 235 12.27 -21.60 0.36
C ASP A 235 13.41 -21.59 1.37
N GLN A 236 14.50 -20.93 0.99
CA GLN A 236 15.29 -20.22 1.97
C GLN A 236 14.30 -19.22 2.59
N ILE A 237 13.88 -19.49 3.80
CA ILE A 237 13.10 -18.56 4.62
C ILE A 237 13.93 -17.27 4.64
N LYS A 238 13.51 -16.27 3.85
CA LYS A 238 14.07 -14.92 3.94
C LYS A 238 13.94 -14.55 5.41
N ASN A 239 15.04 -14.11 6.05
CA ASN A 239 15.08 -13.76 7.49
C ASN A 239 14.20 -12.55 7.85
N LYS A 240 13.08 -12.36 7.16
CA LYS A 240 12.14 -11.26 7.41
C LYS A 240 11.60 -11.36 8.84
N LYS A 241 11.62 -10.24 9.53
CA LYS A 241 11.10 -10.14 10.91
C LYS A 241 9.64 -9.75 10.85
N SER A 242 8.77 -10.60 11.41
CA SER A 242 7.35 -10.29 11.57
C SER A 242 6.93 -10.45 13.01
N VAL A 243 5.82 -9.80 13.40
CA VAL A 243 5.30 -9.87 14.77
C VAL A 243 4.97 -11.31 15.17
N PRO A 244 4.35 -12.17 14.35
CA PRO A 244 4.07 -13.55 14.70
C PRO A 244 5.31 -14.43 14.90
N LEU A 245 6.49 -14.03 14.42
CA LEU A 245 7.75 -14.72 14.69
C LEU A 245 8.36 -14.34 16.05
N VAL A 246 7.95 -13.22 16.63
CA VAL A 246 8.38 -12.73 17.95
C VAL A 246 7.34 -13.03 19.03
N LEU A 247 6.06 -12.93 18.68
CA LEU A 247 4.91 -13.36 19.46
C LEU A 247 4.36 -14.66 18.86
N ASP A 248 3.73 -15.50 19.67
CA ASP A 248 2.92 -16.59 19.09
C ASP A 248 1.64 -16.06 18.41
N ILE A 249 0.96 -16.94 17.67
CA ILE A 249 -0.28 -16.59 16.93
C ILE A 249 -1.35 -16.05 17.90
N SER A 250 -1.48 -16.63 19.10
CA SER A 250 -2.49 -16.23 20.09
C SER A 250 -2.23 -14.81 20.61
N GLU A 251 -0.96 -14.51 20.94
CA GLU A 251 -0.54 -13.17 21.38
C GLU A 251 -0.71 -12.13 20.27
N THR A 252 -0.44 -12.50 19.01
CA THR A 252 -0.66 -11.61 17.85
C THR A 252 -2.14 -11.30 17.65
N LEU A 253 -3.03 -12.29 17.80
CA LEU A 253 -4.48 -12.08 17.74
C LEU A 253 -4.98 -11.20 18.88
N GLU A 254 -4.43 -11.34 20.09
CA GLU A 254 -4.75 -10.43 21.19
C GLU A 254 -4.32 -9.00 20.91
N GLU A 255 -3.16 -8.82 20.26
CA GLU A 255 -2.67 -7.51 19.86
C GLU A 255 -3.60 -6.87 18.82
N ILE A 256 -4.02 -7.60 17.77
CA ILE A 256 -4.99 -7.13 16.77
C ILE A 256 -6.29 -6.68 17.45
N ASN A 257 -6.84 -7.47 18.37
CA ASN A 257 -8.07 -7.12 19.07
C ASN A 257 -7.98 -5.81 19.86
N LYS A 258 -6.81 -5.44 20.39
CA LYS A 258 -6.61 -4.13 21.08
C LYS A 258 -6.81 -2.95 20.15
N TYR A 259 -6.46 -3.07 18.86
CA TYR A 259 -6.61 -1.99 17.87
C TYR A 259 -8.00 -1.96 17.24
N GLN A 260 -8.69 -3.10 17.16
CA GLN A 260 -10.05 -3.18 16.61
C GLN A 260 -11.15 -2.76 17.61
N ALA A 261 -10.88 -2.85 18.91
CA ALA A 261 -11.85 -2.53 19.96
C ALA A 261 -11.85 -1.06 20.41
N LYS A 262 -10.97 -0.23 19.86
CA LYS A 262 -10.87 1.21 20.12
C LYS A 262 -11.42 2.00 18.95
#